data_5fd8fcc683ab28e2bd141f571435a867
#
_entry.id   5fd8fcc683ab28e2bd141f571435a867
#
_cell.length_a   1.000
_cell.length_b   1.000
_cell.length_c   1.000
_cell.angle_alpha   90.00
_cell.angle_beta   90.00
_cell.angle_gamma   90.00
#
_symmetry.space_group_name_H-M   'P 1'
#
loop_
_entity.id
_entity.type
_entity.pdbx_description
1 polymer ?
#
loop_
_entity_poly.entity_id
_entity_poly.type
_entity_poly.pdbx_seq_one_letter_code
_entity_poly.pdbx_strand_id
1 'polypeptide(L)'
;MAADIDEQPAGYERLLSTEHAAAIAEVAAVVAQRRPRHVVFTARGTSDHAALYAAYLTEIRLGLPAGLASPSAITVFGARPDLSDALVVGVSQSGGSPDLAEVLRVARASGALTLAVTNNPGSPLVETAELSVDIAAGHERAVAATKTYTAELLALLMLVEGVRAGDGVLPADERAALSRLPELAARALADDTPARLAPRYRFAAQLVTTGRGYAYPTAREAALKLMETSYLPALAFSGADLLHGPLAMTDPDVPVLAVVGSGPGGTSMREVLPRLGERRADVVVVGSAEVGETRMAVPEVDERYAPLLDILPLQRLALSLALARGEDPDAPRGLKKVTATM
;
A
#
# COMPACT_ATOMS: atom_id res chain seq x y z
N MET A 1 -11.43 -13.14 3.87
CA MET A 1 -11.20 -11.96 3.02
C MET A 1 -12.38 -10.99 3.05
N ALA A 2 -13.63 -11.40 2.73
CA ALA A 2 -14.78 -10.48 2.75
C ALA A 2 -14.92 -9.72 4.08
N ALA A 3 -14.93 -10.44 5.20
CA ALA A 3 -15.04 -9.85 6.54
C ALA A 3 -13.87 -8.89 6.87
N ASP A 4 -12.64 -9.22 6.42
CA ASP A 4 -11.48 -8.34 6.62
C ASP A 4 -11.59 -7.06 5.77
N ILE A 5 -12.17 -7.14 4.56
CA ILE A 5 -12.45 -5.95 3.73
C ILE A 5 -13.50 -5.06 4.41
N ASP A 6 -14.58 -5.67 4.95
CA ASP A 6 -15.67 -4.92 5.60
C ASP A 6 -15.25 -4.27 6.92
N GLU A 7 -14.21 -4.78 7.57
CA GLU A 7 -13.71 -4.29 8.87
C GLU A 7 -12.81 -3.04 8.73
N GLN A 8 -12.41 -2.63 7.52
CA GLN A 8 -11.45 -1.54 7.31
C GLN A 8 -11.91 -0.19 7.88
N PRO A 9 -13.19 0.24 7.74
CA PRO A 9 -13.64 1.49 8.38
C PRO A 9 -13.41 1.50 9.89
N ALA A 10 -13.75 0.40 10.59
CA ALA A 10 -13.51 0.26 12.02
C ALA A 10 -12.01 0.18 12.36
N GLY A 11 -11.18 -0.36 11.46
CA GLY A 11 -9.72 -0.32 11.56
C GLY A 11 -9.18 1.10 11.54
N TYR A 12 -9.70 1.96 10.68
CA TYR A 12 -9.33 3.37 10.65
C TYR A 12 -9.74 4.09 11.94
N GLU A 13 -10.98 3.89 12.43
CA GLU A 13 -11.44 4.47 13.69
C GLU A 13 -10.51 4.09 14.85
N ARG A 14 -10.13 2.82 14.93
CA ARG A 14 -9.24 2.30 15.96
C ARG A 14 -7.87 2.95 15.92
N LEU A 15 -7.24 3.03 14.74
CA LEU A 15 -5.92 3.62 14.59
C LEU A 15 -5.92 5.15 14.79
N LEU A 16 -7.03 5.83 14.49
CA LEU A 16 -7.23 7.26 14.72
C LEU A 16 -7.67 7.58 16.16
N SER A 17 -7.88 6.57 17.03
CA SER A 17 -8.18 6.80 18.44
C SER A 17 -7.07 7.59 19.13
N THR A 18 -7.42 8.27 20.22
CA THR A 18 -6.46 9.10 20.97
C THR A 18 -5.23 8.31 21.40
N GLU A 19 -5.41 7.05 21.83
CA GLU A 19 -4.33 6.18 22.30
C GLU A 19 -3.34 5.86 21.19
N HIS A 20 -3.81 5.30 20.06
CA HIS A 20 -2.92 4.91 18.96
C HIS A 20 -2.32 6.12 18.25
N ALA A 21 -3.08 7.21 18.08
CA ALA A 21 -2.56 8.44 17.51
C ALA A 21 -1.46 9.07 18.38
N ALA A 22 -1.58 9.02 19.71
CA ALA A 22 -0.54 9.49 20.63
C ALA A 22 0.73 8.63 20.54
N ALA A 23 0.59 7.30 20.49
CA ALA A 23 1.73 6.39 20.33
C ALA A 23 2.51 6.64 19.03
N ILE A 24 1.82 6.85 17.91
CA ILE A 24 2.45 7.20 16.64
C ILE A 24 3.12 8.58 16.72
N ALA A 25 2.48 9.56 17.39
CA ALA A 25 3.02 10.90 17.56
C ALA A 25 4.34 10.89 18.37
N GLU A 26 4.44 10.08 19.42
CA GLU A 26 5.67 9.92 20.21
C GLU A 26 6.82 9.40 19.34
N VAL A 27 6.57 8.38 18.53
CA VAL A 27 7.57 7.84 17.58
C VAL A 27 7.96 8.88 16.55
N ALA A 28 6.99 9.60 15.98
CA ALA A 28 7.23 10.64 14.98
C ALA A 28 8.07 11.78 15.54
N ALA A 29 7.85 12.20 16.80
CA ALA A 29 8.64 13.22 17.49
C ALA A 29 10.10 12.78 17.65
N VAL A 30 10.35 11.52 18.03
CA VAL A 30 11.72 10.98 18.11
C VAL A 30 12.40 11.01 16.75
N VAL A 31 11.72 10.55 15.68
CA VAL A 31 12.26 10.60 14.31
C VAL A 31 12.59 12.05 13.90
N ALA A 32 11.68 13.00 14.16
CA ALA A 32 11.89 14.41 13.85
C ALA A 32 13.11 15.01 14.59
N GLN A 33 13.32 14.63 15.84
CA GLN A 33 14.47 15.06 16.64
C GLN A 33 15.81 14.48 16.13
N ARG A 34 15.79 13.24 15.66
CA ARG A 34 16.97 12.54 15.14
C ARG A 34 17.41 13.03 13.76
N ARG A 35 16.52 13.68 13.01
CA ARG A 35 16.79 14.32 11.73
C ARG A 35 17.53 13.43 10.73
N PRO A 36 16.97 12.25 10.38
CA PRO A 36 17.61 11.38 9.40
C PRO A 36 17.77 12.11 8.06
N ARG A 37 18.82 11.82 7.33
CA ARG A 37 19.10 12.44 6.03
C ARG A 37 18.41 11.73 4.86
N HIS A 38 18.05 10.46 5.05
CA HIS A 38 17.32 9.65 4.10
C HIS A 38 16.55 8.53 4.82
N VAL A 39 15.60 7.94 4.13
CA VAL A 39 14.77 6.87 4.69
C VAL A 39 14.85 5.62 3.80
N VAL A 40 15.12 4.48 4.41
CA VAL A 40 15.15 3.19 3.72
C VAL A 40 14.03 2.31 4.29
N PHE A 41 13.12 1.89 3.45
CA PHE A 41 12.06 0.95 3.83
C PHE A 41 12.47 -0.48 3.47
N THR A 42 12.12 -1.44 4.31
CA THR A 42 12.30 -2.87 4.04
C THR A 42 11.00 -3.61 4.34
N ALA A 43 10.49 -4.35 3.35
CA ALA A 43 9.22 -5.06 3.44
C ALA A 43 9.15 -6.20 2.43
N ARG A 44 8.02 -6.94 2.42
CA ARG A 44 7.71 -8.00 1.44
C ARG A 44 6.22 -7.98 1.09
N GLY A 45 5.90 -8.38 -0.15
CA GLY A 45 4.52 -8.56 -0.60
C GLY A 45 3.68 -7.30 -0.44
N THR A 46 2.53 -7.42 0.19
CA THR A 46 1.60 -6.32 0.46
C THR A 46 2.24 -5.17 1.24
N SER A 47 3.02 -5.48 2.28
CA SER A 47 3.73 -4.46 3.05
C SER A 47 4.81 -3.72 2.24
N ASP A 48 5.37 -4.34 1.16
CA ASP A 48 6.29 -3.66 0.24
C ASP A 48 5.59 -2.55 -0.55
N HIS A 49 4.32 -2.74 -0.88
CA HIS A 49 3.52 -1.69 -1.53
C HIS A 49 3.15 -0.57 -0.54
N ALA A 50 2.91 -0.88 0.73
CA ALA A 50 2.75 0.14 1.77
C ALA A 50 4.05 0.91 2.01
N ALA A 51 5.19 0.24 2.00
CA ALA A 51 6.51 0.84 2.08
C ALA A 51 6.80 1.76 0.88
N LEU A 52 6.41 1.36 -0.33
CA LEU A 52 6.53 2.20 -1.53
C LEU A 52 5.66 3.48 -1.42
N TYR A 53 4.45 3.37 -0.89
CA TYR A 53 3.61 4.54 -0.60
C TYR A 53 4.29 5.47 0.40
N ALA A 54 4.88 4.93 1.47
CA ALA A 54 5.60 5.71 2.46
C ALA A 54 6.85 6.38 1.88
N ALA A 55 7.53 5.75 0.92
CA ALA A 55 8.64 6.37 0.19
C ALA A 55 8.17 7.62 -0.59
N TYR A 56 7.05 7.52 -1.35
CA TYR A 56 6.44 8.69 -1.99
C TYR A 56 6.06 9.79 -0.99
N LEU A 57 5.45 9.43 0.15
CA LEU A 57 5.13 10.40 1.21
C LEU A 57 6.39 11.09 1.72
N THR A 58 7.43 10.34 2.00
CA THR A 58 8.70 10.86 2.52
C THR A 58 9.35 11.84 1.55
N GLU A 59 9.44 11.48 0.28
CA GLU A 59 10.02 12.34 -0.75
C GLU A 59 9.20 13.60 -0.98
N ILE A 60 7.87 13.49 -1.06
CA ILE A 60 6.98 14.61 -1.38
C ILE A 60 6.75 15.51 -0.14
N ARG A 61 6.57 14.93 1.05
CA ARG A 61 6.16 15.68 2.24
C ARG A 61 7.31 16.15 3.11
N LEU A 62 8.41 15.39 3.17
CA LEU A 62 9.60 15.72 3.97
C LEU A 62 10.75 16.25 3.10
N GLY A 63 10.72 16.05 1.79
CA GLY A 63 11.83 16.39 0.91
C GLY A 63 13.09 15.54 1.15
N LEU A 64 12.94 14.38 1.78
CA LEU A 64 14.04 13.46 2.06
C LEU A 64 14.10 12.36 1.00
N PRO A 65 15.30 12.01 0.51
CA PRO A 65 15.45 10.84 -0.34
C PRO A 65 14.93 9.59 0.37
N ALA A 66 14.12 8.79 -0.33
CA ALA A 66 13.58 7.56 0.22
C ALA A 66 13.57 6.43 -0.82
N GLY A 67 13.62 5.18 -0.38
CA GLY A 67 13.56 4.04 -1.28
C GLY A 67 13.39 2.71 -0.54
N LEU A 68 13.25 1.66 -1.33
CA LEU A 68 13.12 0.29 -0.81
C LEU A 68 14.50 -0.37 -0.75
N ALA A 69 14.76 -1.08 0.34
CA ALA A 69 15.97 -1.89 0.50
C ALA A 69 15.97 -3.09 -0.47
N SER A 70 17.16 -3.60 -0.73
CA SER A 70 17.35 -4.92 -1.34
C SER A 70 17.82 -5.91 -0.26
N PRO A 71 16.94 -6.58 0.49
CA PRO A 71 17.31 -7.42 1.63
C PRO A 71 18.35 -8.49 1.27
N SER A 72 18.31 -9.05 0.05
CA SER A 72 19.28 -10.04 -0.43
C SER A 72 20.72 -9.50 -0.49
N ALA A 73 20.92 -8.20 -0.68
CA ALA A 73 22.27 -7.63 -0.60
C ALA A 73 22.92 -7.90 0.77
N ILE A 74 22.12 -7.83 1.83
CA ILE A 74 22.55 -8.11 3.21
C ILE A 74 22.54 -9.61 3.51
N THR A 75 21.40 -10.28 3.27
CA THR A 75 21.18 -11.66 3.73
C THR A 75 21.91 -12.70 2.91
N VAL A 76 22.08 -12.48 1.60
CA VAL A 76 22.73 -13.43 0.69
C VAL A 76 24.18 -13.02 0.42
N PHE A 77 24.43 -11.73 0.15
CA PHE A 77 25.76 -11.25 -0.24
C PHE A 77 26.58 -10.71 0.94
N GLY A 78 26.02 -10.64 2.15
CA GLY A 78 26.73 -10.20 3.35
C GLY A 78 27.12 -8.71 3.35
N ALA A 79 26.50 -7.89 2.51
CA ALA A 79 26.79 -6.45 2.45
C ALA A 79 26.54 -5.78 3.81
N ARG A 80 27.34 -4.77 4.10
CA ARG A 80 27.22 -3.95 5.31
C ARG A 80 27.27 -2.47 4.89
N PRO A 81 26.16 -1.94 4.32
CA PRO A 81 26.10 -0.55 3.92
C PRO A 81 26.21 0.38 5.12
N ASP A 82 26.81 1.56 4.92
CA ASP A 82 26.76 2.64 5.89
C ASP A 82 25.37 3.28 5.87
N LEU A 83 24.64 3.12 6.97
CA LEU A 83 23.29 3.64 7.16
C LEU A 83 23.21 4.58 8.38
N SER A 84 24.36 5.09 8.85
CA SER A 84 24.47 5.87 10.10
C SER A 84 23.55 7.09 10.16
N ASP A 85 23.29 7.75 9.02
CA ASP A 85 22.41 8.91 8.91
C ASP A 85 20.97 8.57 8.45
N ALA A 86 20.63 7.27 8.38
CA ALA A 86 19.35 6.82 7.89
C ALA A 86 18.31 6.60 9.01
N LEU A 87 17.04 6.75 8.64
CA LEU A 87 15.94 6.02 9.26
C LEU A 87 15.70 4.75 8.44
N VAL A 88 15.78 3.58 9.07
CA VAL A 88 15.45 2.30 8.42
C VAL A 88 14.16 1.75 9.00
N VAL A 89 13.13 1.61 8.16
CA VAL A 89 11.78 1.22 8.55
C VAL A 89 11.46 -0.17 8.03
N GLY A 90 11.26 -1.11 8.93
CA GLY A 90 10.74 -2.44 8.61
C GLY A 90 9.21 -2.44 8.67
N VAL A 91 8.54 -2.77 7.57
CA VAL A 91 7.07 -2.86 7.50
C VAL A 91 6.69 -4.32 7.28
N SER A 92 5.89 -4.88 8.21
CA SER A 92 5.51 -6.28 8.13
C SER A 92 4.29 -6.57 9.01
N GLN A 93 3.21 -7.06 8.41
CA GLN A 93 2.01 -7.46 9.15
C GLN A 93 2.33 -8.41 10.32
N SER A 94 3.09 -9.46 10.10
CA SER A 94 3.42 -10.47 11.12
C SER A 94 4.65 -10.11 11.96
N GLY A 95 5.55 -9.27 11.43
CA GLY A 95 6.84 -9.00 12.02
C GLY A 95 7.78 -10.22 12.11
N GLY A 96 7.43 -11.32 11.45
CA GLY A 96 8.11 -12.61 11.57
C GLY A 96 9.12 -12.93 10.47
N SER A 97 9.35 -12.04 9.50
CA SER A 97 10.25 -12.29 8.36
C SER A 97 11.73 -12.13 8.78
N PRO A 98 12.54 -13.20 8.75
CA PRO A 98 13.92 -13.14 9.24
C PRO A 98 14.81 -12.19 8.45
N ASP A 99 14.60 -12.09 7.14
CA ASP A 99 15.35 -11.20 6.26
C ASP A 99 15.13 -9.72 6.60
N LEU A 100 13.92 -9.34 6.99
CA LEU A 100 13.62 -7.96 7.41
C LEU A 100 14.26 -7.63 8.76
N ALA A 101 14.19 -8.57 9.72
CA ALA A 101 14.86 -8.43 11.00
C ALA A 101 16.39 -8.30 10.81
N GLU A 102 17.00 -9.08 9.90
CA GLU A 102 18.43 -8.97 9.61
C GLU A 102 18.79 -7.61 9.00
N VAL A 103 17.95 -7.03 8.13
CA VAL A 103 18.16 -5.67 7.60
C VAL A 103 18.17 -4.65 8.73
N LEU A 104 17.19 -4.70 9.64
CA LEU A 104 17.14 -3.79 10.79
C LEU A 104 18.35 -4.00 11.73
N ARG A 105 18.76 -5.23 11.96
CA ARG A 105 19.92 -5.56 12.79
C ARG A 105 21.22 -4.95 12.22
N VAL A 106 21.41 -5.07 10.92
CA VAL A 106 22.59 -4.50 10.23
C VAL A 106 22.54 -2.97 10.26
N ALA A 107 21.36 -2.40 9.99
CA ALA A 107 21.16 -0.95 10.05
C ALA A 107 21.45 -0.38 11.43
N ARG A 108 20.93 -1.01 12.48
CA ARG A 108 21.19 -0.61 13.86
C ARG A 108 22.68 -0.70 14.24
N ALA A 109 23.35 -1.75 13.79
CA ALA A 109 24.80 -1.91 13.99
C ALA A 109 25.63 -0.84 13.26
N SER A 110 25.11 -0.25 12.18
CA SER A 110 25.68 0.90 11.46
C SER A 110 25.35 2.25 12.11
N GLY A 111 24.52 2.30 13.18
CA GLY A 111 24.12 3.54 13.84
C GLY A 111 22.84 4.18 13.30
N ALA A 112 22.12 3.53 12.37
CA ALA A 112 20.83 3.99 11.89
C ALA A 112 19.79 4.01 12.99
N LEU A 113 18.86 4.95 12.92
CA LEU A 113 17.60 4.85 13.65
C LEU A 113 16.73 3.77 12.99
N THR A 114 16.25 2.80 13.77
CA THR A 114 15.46 1.69 13.26
C THR A 114 14.04 1.69 13.81
N LEU A 115 13.07 1.45 12.94
CA LEU A 115 11.65 1.46 13.28
C LEU A 115 10.96 0.21 12.71
N ALA A 116 10.17 -0.48 13.54
CA ALA A 116 9.26 -1.54 13.12
C ALA A 116 7.82 -1.01 13.03
N VAL A 117 7.15 -1.22 11.89
CA VAL A 117 5.72 -0.96 11.70
C VAL A 117 5.06 -2.32 11.50
N THR A 118 4.23 -2.77 12.46
CA THR A 118 3.72 -4.14 12.46
C THR A 118 2.37 -4.25 13.19
N ASN A 119 1.62 -5.33 12.90
CA ASN A 119 0.41 -5.71 13.62
C ASN A 119 0.68 -6.70 14.78
N ASN A 120 1.96 -6.95 15.07
CA ASN A 120 2.38 -7.89 16.12
C ASN A 120 3.47 -7.25 17.01
N PRO A 121 3.07 -6.58 18.10
CA PRO A 121 4.01 -5.93 19.03
C PRO A 121 5.05 -6.85 19.68
N GLY A 122 4.78 -8.16 19.74
CA GLY A 122 5.72 -9.17 20.28
C GLY A 122 6.58 -9.86 19.23
N SER A 123 6.74 -9.27 18.04
CA SER A 123 7.44 -9.90 16.92
C SER A 123 8.96 -9.70 16.96
N PRO A 124 9.74 -10.61 16.32
CA PRO A 124 11.19 -10.45 16.16
C PRO A 124 11.61 -9.13 15.52
N LEU A 125 10.76 -8.58 14.64
CA LEU A 125 11.01 -7.29 14.01
C LEU A 125 11.04 -6.15 15.05
N VAL A 126 10.08 -6.17 16.00
CA VAL A 126 10.02 -5.20 17.11
C VAL A 126 11.20 -5.36 18.06
N GLU A 127 11.57 -6.59 18.40
CA GLU A 127 12.72 -6.86 19.27
C GLU A 127 14.04 -6.33 18.68
N THR A 128 14.14 -6.29 17.34
CA THR A 128 15.33 -5.85 16.62
C THR A 128 15.39 -4.33 16.48
N ALA A 129 14.24 -3.67 16.32
CA ALA A 129 14.15 -2.22 16.10
C ALA A 129 14.38 -1.43 17.40
N GLU A 130 14.74 -0.14 17.26
CA GLU A 130 14.81 0.82 18.36
C GLU A 130 13.42 1.39 18.71
N LEU A 131 12.59 1.58 17.70
CA LEU A 131 11.23 2.11 17.82
C LEU A 131 10.23 1.15 17.19
N SER A 132 8.98 1.21 17.60
CA SER A 132 7.91 0.43 16.98
C SER A 132 6.59 1.18 16.94
N VAL A 133 5.80 0.90 15.89
CA VAL A 133 4.42 1.33 15.71
C VAL A 133 3.55 0.10 15.51
N ASP A 134 2.53 -0.06 16.37
CA ASP A 134 1.45 -1.02 16.18
C ASP A 134 0.40 -0.41 15.24
N ILE A 135 0.10 -1.11 14.15
CA ILE A 135 -0.92 -0.67 13.19
C ILE A 135 -2.35 -0.98 13.65
N ALA A 136 -2.53 -1.66 14.76
CA ALA A 136 -3.82 -1.94 15.41
C ALA A 136 -4.91 -2.51 14.47
N ALA A 137 -4.53 -3.25 13.42
CA ALA A 137 -5.47 -3.78 12.42
C ALA A 137 -6.36 -4.93 12.97
N GLY A 138 -6.04 -5.45 14.16
CA GLY A 138 -6.69 -6.64 14.69
C GLY A 138 -6.29 -7.92 13.93
N HIS A 139 -7.02 -9.01 14.19
CA HIS A 139 -6.70 -10.30 13.57
C HIS A 139 -7.21 -10.37 12.13
N GLU A 140 -6.31 -10.41 11.15
CA GLU A 140 -6.64 -10.63 9.75
C GLU A 140 -6.68 -12.13 9.43
N ARG A 141 -7.84 -12.60 8.98
CA ARG A 141 -8.13 -14.04 8.79
C ARG A 141 -7.66 -14.56 7.44
N ALA A 142 -7.87 -13.78 6.39
CA ALA A 142 -7.49 -14.17 5.04
C ALA A 142 -5.96 -14.27 4.90
N VAL A 143 -5.49 -15.17 4.04
CA VAL A 143 -4.06 -15.29 3.69
C VAL A 143 -3.63 -14.04 2.93
N ALA A 144 -4.39 -13.65 1.90
CA ALA A 144 -4.17 -12.41 1.16
C ALA A 144 -4.54 -11.21 2.06
N ALA A 145 -3.58 -10.35 2.35
CA ALA A 145 -3.75 -9.20 3.22
C ALA A 145 -4.68 -8.15 2.60
N THR A 146 -5.55 -7.56 3.40
CA THR A 146 -6.48 -6.50 3.01
C THR A 146 -6.51 -5.37 4.03
N LYS A 147 -7.07 -5.58 5.23
CA LYS A 147 -7.17 -4.54 6.27
C LYS A 147 -5.83 -4.18 6.90
N THR A 148 -4.89 -5.11 6.98
CA THR A 148 -3.54 -4.78 7.46
C THR A 148 -2.81 -3.86 6.51
N TYR A 149 -2.99 -4.02 5.19
CA TYR A 149 -2.45 -3.09 4.20
C TYR A 149 -2.92 -1.65 4.43
N THR A 150 -4.22 -1.44 4.55
CA THR A 150 -4.78 -0.10 4.74
C THR A 150 -4.42 0.49 6.10
N ALA A 151 -4.28 -0.35 7.14
CA ALA A 151 -3.76 0.08 8.43
C ALA A 151 -2.27 0.48 8.36
N GLU A 152 -1.44 -0.27 7.60
CA GLU A 152 -0.05 0.13 7.31
C GLU A 152 0.02 1.48 6.59
N LEU A 153 -0.82 1.70 5.55
CA LEU A 153 -0.89 2.99 4.86
C LEU A 153 -1.21 4.13 5.82
N LEU A 154 -2.25 3.97 6.66
CA LEU A 154 -2.68 5.02 7.58
C LEU A 154 -1.62 5.30 8.66
N ALA A 155 -1.02 4.26 9.25
CA ALA A 155 0.03 4.42 10.25
C ALA A 155 1.26 5.14 9.67
N LEU A 156 1.69 4.75 8.47
CA LEU A 156 2.82 5.39 7.76
C LEU A 156 2.51 6.84 7.37
N LEU A 157 1.29 7.14 6.96
CA LEU A 157 0.84 8.51 6.69
C LEU A 157 0.90 9.37 7.96
N MET A 158 0.32 8.88 9.07
CA MET A 158 0.34 9.59 10.35
C MET A 158 1.77 9.80 10.85
N LEU A 159 2.64 8.81 10.70
CA LEU A 159 4.04 8.90 11.05
C LEU A 159 4.75 10.01 10.25
N VAL A 160 4.64 10.00 8.93
CA VAL A 160 5.30 10.98 8.05
C VAL A 160 4.79 12.40 8.31
N GLU A 161 3.47 12.59 8.43
CA GLU A 161 2.91 13.91 8.72
C GLU A 161 3.25 14.38 10.15
N GLY A 162 3.35 13.46 11.12
CA GLY A 162 3.84 13.76 12.47
C GLY A 162 5.31 14.18 12.48
N VAL A 163 6.16 13.51 11.71
CA VAL A 163 7.58 13.92 11.51
C VAL A 163 7.65 15.32 10.87
N ARG A 164 6.81 15.59 9.88
CA ARG A 164 6.70 16.90 9.23
C ARG A 164 6.29 18.01 10.20
N ALA A 165 5.39 17.72 11.14
CA ALA A 165 4.98 18.66 12.18
C ALA A 165 6.12 18.97 13.17
N GLY A 166 7.09 18.06 13.34
CA GLY A 166 8.28 18.25 14.17
C GLY A 166 8.13 17.80 15.62
N ASP A 167 6.93 17.86 16.16
CA ASP A 167 6.59 17.42 17.52
C ASP A 167 5.77 16.11 17.55
N GLY A 168 5.53 15.53 16.37
CA GLY A 168 4.74 14.31 16.18
C GLY A 168 3.24 14.54 16.12
N VAL A 169 2.74 15.70 16.54
CA VAL A 169 1.30 15.96 16.63
C VAL A 169 0.77 16.45 15.27
N LEU A 170 -0.17 15.70 14.72
CA LEU A 170 -0.82 16.10 13.46
C LEU A 170 -1.52 17.45 13.58
N PRO A 171 -1.41 18.36 12.61
CA PRO A 171 -2.18 19.60 12.56
C PRO A 171 -3.70 19.36 12.65
N ALA A 172 -4.46 20.34 13.12
CA ALA A 172 -5.90 20.20 13.36
C ALA A 172 -6.67 19.89 12.07
N ASP A 173 -6.29 20.51 10.95
CA ASP A 173 -6.86 20.26 9.62
C ASP A 173 -6.58 18.85 9.11
N GLU A 174 -5.38 18.33 9.35
CA GLU A 174 -5.01 16.94 9.05
C GLU A 174 -5.88 15.97 9.87
N ARG A 175 -5.99 16.18 11.18
CA ARG A 175 -6.84 15.34 12.04
C ARG A 175 -8.30 15.37 11.58
N ALA A 176 -8.81 16.55 11.22
CA ALA A 176 -10.18 16.69 10.70
C ALA A 176 -10.36 15.97 9.36
N ALA A 177 -9.37 15.99 8.47
CA ALA A 177 -9.44 15.26 7.21
C ALA A 177 -9.41 13.73 7.44
N LEU A 178 -8.51 13.24 8.29
CA LEU A 178 -8.38 11.82 8.59
C LEU A 178 -9.60 11.27 9.34
N SER A 179 -10.23 12.05 10.22
CA SER A 179 -11.43 11.60 10.95
C SER A 179 -12.63 11.29 10.05
N ARG A 180 -12.61 11.72 8.79
CA ARG A 180 -13.65 11.41 7.80
C ARG A 180 -13.41 10.08 7.08
N LEU A 181 -12.20 9.54 7.13
CA LEU A 181 -11.83 8.32 6.39
C LEU A 181 -12.72 7.12 6.69
N PRO A 182 -13.12 6.82 7.94
CA PRO A 182 -14.00 5.70 8.22
C PRO A 182 -15.34 5.77 7.47
N GLU A 183 -16.01 6.93 7.49
CA GLU A 183 -17.25 7.15 6.76
C GLU A 183 -17.06 7.04 5.24
N LEU A 184 -16.01 7.65 4.71
CA LEU A 184 -15.69 7.61 3.27
C LEU A 184 -15.36 6.19 2.81
N ALA A 185 -14.65 5.41 3.63
CA ALA A 185 -14.37 4.01 3.37
C ALA A 185 -15.65 3.16 3.38
N ALA A 186 -16.53 3.36 4.35
CA ALA A 186 -17.82 2.68 4.40
C ALA A 186 -18.66 2.98 3.14
N ARG A 187 -18.65 4.23 2.66
CA ARG A 187 -19.31 4.62 1.41
C ARG A 187 -18.70 3.94 0.18
N ALA A 188 -17.36 3.88 0.09
CA ALA A 188 -16.67 3.22 -1.01
C ALA A 188 -16.95 1.69 -1.03
N LEU A 189 -17.06 1.07 0.14
CA LEU A 189 -17.38 -0.35 0.27
C LEU A 189 -18.85 -0.67 0.01
N ALA A 190 -19.75 0.28 0.09
CA ALA A 190 -21.18 0.10 -0.21
C ALA A 190 -21.48 0.04 -1.72
N ASP A 191 -20.53 0.44 -2.58
CA ASP A 191 -20.69 0.34 -4.03
C ASP A 191 -20.51 -1.11 -4.50
N ASP A 192 -21.50 -1.62 -5.26
CA ASP A 192 -21.50 -2.98 -5.82
C ASP A 192 -20.87 -3.08 -7.22
N THR A 193 -20.38 -1.97 -7.77
CA THR A 193 -19.74 -1.92 -9.09
C THR A 193 -18.61 -2.94 -9.25
N PRO A 194 -17.73 -3.17 -8.27
CA PRO A 194 -16.70 -4.20 -8.37
C PRO A 194 -17.27 -5.62 -8.58
N ALA A 195 -18.36 -5.94 -7.87
CA ALA A 195 -19.02 -7.24 -8.01
C ALA A 195 -19.71 -7.41 -9.39
N ARG A 196 -20.31 -6.32 -9.91
CA ARG A 196 -20.91 -6.32 -11.25
C ARG A 196 -19.88 -6.45 -12.37
N LEU A 197 -18.67 -5.92 -12.18
CA LEU A 197 -17.58 -5.99 -13.17
C LEU A 197 -16.85 -7.35 -13.17
N ALA A 198 -16.78 -8.04 -12.05
CA ALA A 198 -16.02 -9.27 -11.90
C ALA A 198 -16.37 -10.35 -12.97
N PRO A 199 -17.65 -10.64 -13.31
CA PRO A 199 -17.97 -11.62 -14.35
C PRO A 199 -17.38 -11.27 -15.73
N ARG A 200 -17.21 -9.99 -16.05
CA ARG A 200 -16.61 -9.53 -17.31
C ARG A 200 -15.18 -10.04 -17.49
N TYR A 201 -14.42 -10.14 -16.38
CA TYR A 201 -13.01 -10.49 -16.38
C TYR A 201 -12.72 -11.95 -16.01
N ARG A 202 -13.75 -12.78 -15.77
CA ARG A 202 -13.55 -14.17 -15.33
C ARG A 202 -12.75 -15.02 -16.33
N PHE A 203 -12.77 -14.67 -17.61
CA PHE A 203 -12.05 -15.37 -18.68
C PHE A 203 -10.78 -14.62 -19.14
N ALA A 204 -10.44 -13.49 -18.53
CA ALA A 204 -9.22 -12.80 -18.87
C ALA A 204 -8.01 -13.70 -18.63
N ALA A 205 -7.08 -13.73 -19.59
CA ALA A 205 -5.84 -14.49 -19.48
C ALA A 205 -4.76 -13.72 -18.71
N GLN A 206 -4.81 -12.39 -18.74
CA GLN A 206 -3.92 -11.47 -18.07
C GLN A 206 -4.63 -10.14 -17.81
N LEU A 207 -4.04 -9.28 -16.98
CA LEU A 207 -4.56 -7.96 -16.66
C LEU A 207 -3.41 -7.00 -16.37
N VAL A 208 -3.59 -5.73 -16.69
CA VAL A 208 -2.65 -4.66 -16.35
C VAL A 208 -3.27 -3.74 -15.31
N THR A 209 -2.49 -3.33 -14.34
CA THR A 209 -2.84 -2.26 -13.41
C THR A 209 -1.87 -1.10 -13.57
N THR A 210 -2.35 0.13 -13.44
CA THR A 210 -1.49 1.31 -13.57
C THR A 210 -1.97 2.45 -12.69
N GLY A 211 -1.05 3.31 -12.30
CA GLY A 211 -1.29 4.51 -11.51
C GLY A 211 -0.04 5.38 -11.49
N ARG A 212 -0.12 6.58 -10.92
CA ARG A 212 0.99 7.51 -10.85
C ARG A 212 1.11 8.13 -9.46
N GLY A 213 2.35 8.40 -8.99
CA GLY A 213 2.57 8.96 -7.67
C GLY A 213 1.99 8.05 -6.58
N TYR A 214 1.19 8.59 -5.69
CA TYR A 214 0.56 7.83 -4.60
C TYR A 214 -0.34 6.68 -5.07
N ALA A 215 -0.88 6.75 -6.29
CA ALA A 215 -1.74 5.70 -6.85
C ALA A 215 -0.94 4.48 -7.38
N TYR A 216 0.36 4.60 -7.63
CA TYR A 216 1.16 3.49 -8.15
C TYR A 216 1.29 2.31 -7.16
N PRO A 217 1.58 2.52 -5.87
CA PRO A 217 1.51 1.45 -4.87
C PRO A 217 0.16 0.73 -4.82
N THR A 218 -0.94 1.47 -4.94
CA THR A 218 -2.30 0.90 -5.02
C THR A 218 -2.47 0.00 -6.25
N ALA A 219 -1.97 0.43 -7.41
CA ALA A 219 -1.99 -0.38 -8.61
C ALA A 219 -1.18 -1.69 -8.42
N ARG A 220 0.00 -1.63 -7.80
CA ARG A 220 0.81 -2.81 -7.47
C ARG A 220 0.08 -3.76 -6.53
N GLU A 221 -0.56 -3.23 -5.49
CA GLU A 221 -1.31 -4.04 -4.53
C GLU A 221 -2.53 -4.71 -5.18
N ALA A 222 -3.24 -4.00 -6.05
CA ALA A 222 -4.35 -4.58 -6.80
C ALA A 222 -3.90 -5.77 -7.67
N ALA A 223 -2.78 -5.62 -8.39
CA ALA A 223 -2.19 -6.71 -9.17
C ALA A 223 -1.84 -7.92 -8.29
N LEU A 224 -1.21 -7.69 -7.13
CA LEU A 224 -0.87 -8.74 -6.19
C LEU A 224 -2.14 -9.49 -5.71
N LYS A 225 -3.19 -8.77 -5.32
CA LYS A 225 -4.45 -9.39 -4.87
C LYS A 225 -5.06 -10.27 -5.96
N LEU A 226 -5.05 -9.83 -7.22
CA LEU A 226 -5.55 -10.63 -8.36
C LEU A 226 -4.70 -11.89 -8.58
N MET A 227 -3.38 -11.81 -8.46
CA MET A 227 -2.49 -12.97 -8.55
C MET A 227 -2.73 -13.96 -7.42
N GLU A 228 -2.87 -13.49 -6.18
CA GLU A 228 -3.02 -14.32 -4.99
C GLU A 228 -4.37 -15.04 -4.93
N THR A 229 -5.45 -14.37 -5.30
CA THR A 229 -6.82 -14.86 -5.09
C THR A 229 -7.48 -15.46 -6.31
N SER A 230 -7.11 -14.98 -7.51
CA SER A 230 -7.72 -15.39 -8.79
C SER A 230 -6.73 -16.10 -9.71
N TYR A 231 -5.47 -16.23 -9.32
CA TYR A 231 -4.36 -16.79 -10.12
C TYR A 231 -4.25 -16.16 -11.51
N LEU A 232 -4.65 -14.90 -11.59
CA LEU A 232 -4.64 -14.12 -12.81
C LEU A 232 -3.30 -13.39 -12.92
N PRO A 233 -2.47 -13.65 -13.94
CA PRO A 233 -1.28 -12.85 -14.21
C PRO A 233 -1.66 -11.37 -14.32
N ALA A 234 -1.27 -10.58 -13.36
CA ALA A 234 -1.54 -9.15 -13.31
C ALA A 234 -0.22 -8.38 -13.20
N LEU A 235 0.01 -7.47 -14.14
CA LEU A 235 1.24 -6.68 -14.23
C LEU A 235 0.95 -5.24 -13.85
N ALA A 236 1.73 -4.71 -12.91
CA ALA A 236 1.58 -3.34 -12.44
C ALA A 236 2.70 -2.45 -12.98
N PHE A 237 2.33 -1.32 -13.58
CA PHE A 237 3.28 -0.32 -14.08
C PHE A 237 2.92 1.06 -13.55
N SER A 238 3.93 1.90 -13.29
CA SER A 238 3.65 3.33 -13.21
C SER A 238 3.18 3.83 -14.58
N GLY A 239 2.34 4.86 -14.61
CA GLY A 239 1.86 5.38 -15.90
C GLY A 239 2.97 5.73 -16.88
N ALA A 240 4.11 6.24 -16.38
CA ALA A 240 5.27 6.51 -17.24
C ALA A 240 5.90 5.23 -17.77
N ASP A 241 6.18 4.26 -16.90
CA ASP A 241 6.81 3.00 -17.31
C ASP A 241 5.92 2.21 -18.29
N LEU A 242 4.60 2.29 -18.13
CA LEU A 242 3.66 1.70 -19.08
C LEU A 242 3.88 2.23 -20.51
N LEU A 243 4.14 3.53 -20.66
CA LEU A 243 4.40 4.15 -21.97
C LEU A 243 5.77 3.78 -22.56
N HIS A 244 6.72 3.34 -21.74
CA HIS A 244 8.08 2.99 -22.14
C HIS A 244 8.26 1.50 -22.52
N GLY A 245 7.29 0.93 -23.23
CA GLY A 245 7.35 -0.43 -23.77
C GLY A 245 6.14 -1.28 -23.46
N PRO A 246 5.74 -1.48 -22.17
CA PRO A 246 4.65 -2.37 -21.80
C PRO A 246 3.29 -2.04 -22.43
N LEU A 247 3.07 -0.80 -22.89
CA LEU A 247 1.88 -0.40 -23.65
C LEU A 247 1.64 -1.30 -24.88
N ALA A 248 2.70 -1.87 -25.46
CA ALA A 248 2.61 -2.75 -26.60
C ALA A 248 1.81 -4.04 -26.34
N MET A 249 1.74 -4.48 -25.08
CA MET A 249 0.99 -5.67 -24.66
C MET A 249 -0.51 -5.40 -24.44
N THR A 250 -0.94 -4.13 -24.41
CA THR A 250 -2.34 -3.77 -24.21
C THR A 250 -3.09 -3.83 -25.52
N ASP A 251 -4.25 -4.48 -25.51
CA ASP A 251 -5.18 -4.62 -26.62
C ASP A 251 -6.63 -4.81 -26.07
N PRO A 252 -7.65 -5.03 -26.91
CA PRO A 252 -9.02 -5.21 -26.45
C PRO A 252 -9.24 -6.37 -25.49
N ASP A 253 -8.39 -7.39 -25.52
CA ASP A 253 -8.51 -8.60 -24.70
C ASP A 253 -7.71 -8.52 -23.38
N VAL A 254 -6.98 -7.43 -23.17
CA VAL A 254 -6.20 -7.17 -21.94
C VAL A 254 -6.87 -6.07 -21.13
N PRO A 255 -7.62 -6.40 -20.07
CA PRO A 255 -8.21 -5.41 -19.17
C PRO A 255 -7.14 -4.59 -18.48
N VAL A 256 -7.41 -3.28 -18.33
CA VAL A 256 -6.53 -2.33 -17.64
C VAL A 256 -7.30 -1.66 -16.50
N LEU A 257 -6.83 -1.83 -15.27
CA LEU A 257 -7.31 -1.08 -14.11
C LEU A 257 -6.40 0.13 -13.90
N ALA A 258 -6.91 1.31 -14.20
CA ALA A 258 -6.18 2.57 -14.06
C ALA A 258 -6.62 3.31 -12.79
N VAL A 259 -5.70 3.44 -11.81
CA VAL A 259 -5.99 4.19 -10.57
C VAL A 259 -5.70 5.67 -10.83
N VAL A 260 -6.77 6.49 -10.80
CA VAL A 260 -6.74 7.90 -11.23
C VAL A 260 -7.51 8.76 -10.23
N GLY A 261 -6.78 9.54 -9.45
CA GLY A 261 -7.33 10.55 -8.54
C GLY A 261 -7.52 11.91 -9.22
N SER A 262 -7.99 12.89 -8.46
CA SER A 262 -8.17 14.29 -8.89
C SER A 262 -6.89 15.14 -8.79
N GLY A 263 -5.86 14.66 -8.10
CA GLY A 263 -4.61 15.40 -7.84
C GLY A 263 -3.58 15.37 -8.99
N PRO A 264 -2.33 15.82 -8.71
CA PRO A 264 -1.25 15.87 -9.70
C PRO A 264 -0.92 14.52 -10.35
N GLY A 265 -0.90 13.42 -9.56
CA GLY A 265 -0.68 12.07 -10.08
C GLY A 265 -1.78 11.64 -11.05
N GLY A 266 -3.06 11.88 -10.68
CA GLY A 266 -4.19 11.64 -11.56
C GLY A 266 -4.18 12.51 -12.81
N THR A 267 -3.78 13.78 -12.68
CA THR A 267 -3.62 14.69 -13.83
C THR A 267 -2.59 14.15 -14.83
N SER A 268 -1.48 13.58 -14.34
CA SER A 268 -0.45 13.00 -15.21
C SER A 268 -0.94 11.74 -15.95
N MET A 269 -1.97 11.05 -15.44
CA MET A 269 -2.58 9.90 -16.12
C MET A 269 -3.40 10.31 -17.37
N ARG A 270 -3.71 11.61 -17.55
CA ARG A 270 -4.38 12.11 -18.77
C ARG A 270 -3.56 11.90 -20.05
N GLU A 271 -2.26 11.71 -19.92
CA GLU A 271 -1.40 11.34 -21.07
C GLU A 271 -1.46 9.83 -21.35
N VAL A 272 -1.70 9.00 -20.33
CA VAL A 272 -1.72 7.55 -20.42
C VAL A 272 -3.06 7.03 -20.96
N LEU A 273 -4.17 7.56 -20.47
CA LEU A 273 -5.52 7.07 -20.84
C LEU A 273 -5.81 7.16 -22.36
N PRO A 274 -5.49 8.25 -23.09
CA PRO A 274 -5.67 8.31 -24.53
C PRO A 274 -4.84 7.25 -25.27
N ARG A 275 -3.63 6.96 -24.81
CA ARG A 275 -2.74 5.96 -25.41
C ARG A 275 -3.30 4.54 -25.24
N LEU A 276 -3.94 4.24 -24.11
CA LEU A 276 -4.70 3.00 -23.92
C LEU A 276 -5.91 2.96 -24.84
N GLY A 277 -6.62 4.08 -25.04
CA GLY A 277 -7.73 4.22 -25.98
C GLY A 277 -7.31 3.95 -27.44
N GLU A 278 -6.15 4.45 -27.89
CA GLU A 278 -5.58 4.14 -29.21
C GLU A 278 -5.38 2.63 -29.41
N ARG A 279 -5.06 1.89 -28.34
CA ARG A 279 -4.92 0.43 -28.33
C ARG A 279 -6.27 -0.29 -28.20
N ARG A 280 -7.37 0.44 -28.01
CA ARG A 280 -8.71 -0.08 -27.72
C ARG A 280 -8.73 -0.99 -26.48
N ALA A 281 -7.84 -0.74 -25.52
CA ALA A 281 -7.80 -1.50 -24.28
C ALA A 281 -9.12 -1.35 -23.51
N ASP A 282 -9.55 -2.41 -22.82
CA ASP A 282 -10.69 -2.36 -21.91
C ASP A 282 -10.28 -1.73 -20.58
N VAL A 283 -10.49 -0.43 -20.46
CA VAL A 283 -10.01 0.37 -19.31
C VAL A 283 -11.12 0.58 -18.28
N VAL A 284 -10.87 0.21 -17.04
CA VAL A 284 -11.65 0.62 -15.87
C VAL A 284 -10.86 1.64 -15.09
N VAL A 285 -11.43 2.81 -14.90
CA VAL A 285 -10.86 3.86 -14.04
C VAL A 285 -11.33 3.66 -12.62
N VAL A 286 -10.39 3.66 -11.67
CA VAL A 286 -10.62 3.51 -10.23
C VAL A 286 -10.17 4.79 -9.53
N GLY A 287 -11.01 5.38 -8.73
CA GLY A 287 -10.66 6.60 -8.01
C GLY A 287 -11.66 7.75 -8.17
N SER A 288 -11.25 8.93 -7.75
CA SER A 288 -12.12 10.13 -7.72
C SER A 288 -12.20 10.86 -9.07
N ALA A 289 -11.29 10.61 -10.02
CA ALA A 289 -11.31 11.32 -11.30
C ALA A 289 -12.56 10.98 -12.13
N GLU A 290 -13.20 12.03 -12.68
CA GLU A 290 -14.37 11.89 -13.53
C GLU A 290 -13.97 11.70 -15.01
N VAL A 291 -13.25 10.59 -15.30
CA VAL A 291 -12.76 10.23 -16.63
C VAL A 291 -13.03 8.75 -16.93
N GLY A 292 -13.10 8.40 -18.21
CA GLY A 292 -13.35 7.01 -18.65
C GLY A 292 -14.83 6.63 -18.66
N GLU A 293 -15.17 5.61 -19.46
CA GLU A 293 -16.54 5.12 -19.62
C GLU A 293 -16.95 4.15 -18.51
N THR A 294 -16.02 3.28 -18.10
CA THR A 294 -16.24 2.31 -17.02
C THR A 294 -15.45 2.78 -15.79
N ARG A 295 -16.16 2.93 -14.67
CA ARG A 295 -15.55 3.48 -13.44
C ARG A 295 -15.94 2.69 -12.19
N MET A 296 -15.00 2.55 -11.27
CA MET A 296 -15.23 2.28 -9.85
C MET A 296 -14.95 3.60 -9.09
N ALA A 297 -16.00 4.36 -8.86
CA ALA A 297 -15.89 5.70 -8.27
C ALA A 297 -15.56 5.61 -6.77
N VAL A 298 -14.67 6.48 -6.33
CA VAL A 298 -14.26 6.60 -4.92
C VAL A 298 -14.45 8.05 -4.47
N PRO A 299 -14.87 8.30 -3.22
CA PRO A 299 -14.98 9.65 -2.71
C PRO A 299 -13.69 10.47 -2.88
N GLU A 300 -13.81 11.73 -3.28
CA GLU A 300 -12.68 12.62 -3.44
C GLU A 300 -12.08 13.02 -2.08
N VAL A 301 -10.77 12.92 -2.00
CA VAL A 301 -9.94 13.36 -0.87
C VAL A 301 -8.64 13.95 -1.40
N ASP A 302 -7.83 14.57 -0.53
CA ASP A 302 -6.44 14.90 -0.89
C ASP A 302 -5.71 13.66 -1.42
N GLU A 303 -4.93 13.80 -2.49
CA GLU A 303 -4.33 12.67 -3.22
C GLU A 303 -3.47 11.77 -2.34
N ARG A 304 -2.85 12.31 -1.27
CA ARG A 304 -2.07 11.51 -0.32
C ARG A 304 -2.93 10.55 0.52
N TYR A 305 -4.22 10.82 0.68
CA TYR A 305 -5.18 9.93 1.37
C TYR A 305 -5.88 8.96 0.41
N ALA A 306 -5.87 9.27 -0.89
CA ALA A 306 -6.59 8.50 -1.89
C ALA A 306 -6.26 6.99 -1.87
N PRO A 307 -5.00 6.52 -1.66
CA PRO A 307 -4.68 5.09 -1.58
C PRO A 307 -5.46 4.33 -0.51
N LEU A 308 -5.84 4.99 0.60
CA LEU A 308 -6.66 4.41 1.67
C LEU A 308 -8.09 4.07 1.21
N LEU A 309 -8.58 4.74 0.19
CA LEU A 309 -9.92 4.54 -0.37
C LEU A 309 -9.89 3.80 -1.70
N ASP A 310 -8.94 4.11 -2.59
CA ASP A 310 -8.85 3.56 -3.95
C ASP A 310 -8.62 2.04 -3.96
N ILE A 311 -7.96 1.51 -2.93
CA ILE A 311 -7.72 0.06 -2.83
C ILE A 311 -8.99 -0.73 -2.49
N LEU A 312 -9.99 -0.12 -1.84
CA LEU A 312 -11.18 -0.81 -1.36
C LEU A 312 -12.01 -1.45 -2.48
N PRO A 313 -12.39 -0.74 -3.56
CA PRO A 313 -13.09 -1.36 -4.69
C PRO A 313 -12.22 -2.38 -5.42
N LEU A 314 -10.89 -2.23 -5.43
CA LEU A 314 -9.97 -3.19 -6.04
C LEU A 314 -9.90 -4.50 -5.24
N GLN A 315 -9.89 -4.44 -3.92
CA GLN A 315 -10.00 -5.62 -3.05
C GLN A 315 -11.36 -6.32 -3.23
N ARG A 316 -12.45 -5.57 -3.36
CA ARG A 316 -13.78 -6.11 -3.68
C ARG A 316 -13.81 -6.78 -5.05
N LEU A 317 -13.17 -6.17 -6.05
CA LEU A 317 -13.04 -6.76 -7.38
C LEU A 317 -12.26 -8.09 -7.33
N ALA A 318 -11.12 -8.11 -6.64
CA ALA A 318 -10.30 -9.31 -6.50
C ALA A 318 -11.06 -10.45 -5.81
N LEU A 319 -11.78 -10.16 -4.72
CA LEU A 319 -12.68 -11.09 -4.04
C LEU A 319 -13.76 -11.64 -4.99
N SER A 320 -14.49 -10.74 -5.67
CA SER A 320 -15.60 -11.12 -6.54
C SER A 320 -15.12 -11.90 -7.77
N LEU A 321 -13.95 -11.54 -8.31
CA LEU A 321 -13.35 -12.25 -9.43
C LEU A 321 -12.87 -13.66 -9.03
N ALA A 322 -12.28 -13.83 -7.85
CA ALA A 322 -11.91 -15.14 -7.33
C ALA A 322 -13.14 -16.06 -7.27
N LEU A 323 -14.23 -15.58 -6.68
CA LEU A 323 -15.49 -16.33 -6.59
C LEU A 323 -16.08 -16.63 -7.99
N ALA A 324 -16.06 -15.66 -8.91
CA ALA A 324 -16.54 -15.86 -10.29
C ALA A 324 -15.71 -16.88 -11.08
N ARG A 325 -14.43 -17.05 -10.72
CA ARG A 325 -13.53 -18.07 -11.29
C ARG A 325 -13.64 -19.43 -10.58
N GLY A 326 -14.44 -19.53 -9.52
CA GLY A 326 -14.60 -20.76 -8.72
C GLY A 326 -13.44 -21.01 -7.76
N GLU A 327 -12.67 -19.99 -7.43
CA GLU A 327 -11.53 -20.08 -6.51
C GLU A 327 -11.95 -19.68 -5.08
N ASP A 328 -11.21 -20.18 -4.07
CA ASP A 328 -11.41 -19.84 -2.66
C ASP A 328 -10.40 -18.77 -2.25
N PRO A 329 -10.82 -17.48 -2.07
CA PRO A 329 -9.92 -16.41 -1.68
C PRO A 329 -9.41 -16.50 -0.24
N ASP A 330 -10.04 -17.34 0.61
CA ASP A 330 -9.61 -17.55 2.00
C ASP A 330 -8.60 -18.69 2.14
N ALA A 331 -8.50 -19.58 1.15
CA ALA A 331 -7.55 -20.71 1.11
C ALA A 331 -6.79 -20.77 -0.23
N PRO A 332 -6.02 -19.73 -0.60
CA PRO A 332 -5.31 -19.67 -1.89
C PRO A 332 -4.24 -20.75 -1.99
N ARG A 333 -4.13 -21.34 -3.19
CA ARG A 333 -3.22 -22.45 -3.48
C ARG A 333 -1.76 -22.05 -3.25
N GLY A 334 -1.02 -22.85 -2.50
CA GLY A 334 0.43 -22.68 -2.34
C GLY A 334 0.86 -21.50 -1.46
N LEU A 335 -0.07 -20.72 -0.93
CA LEU A 335 0.23 -19.61 -0.03
C LEU A 335 -0.02 -19.99 1.43
N LYS A 336 0.76 -19.38 2.30
CA LYS A 336 0.62 -19.44 3.76
C LYS A 336 0.59 -18.03 4.33
N LYS A 337 -0.08 -17.85 5.48
CA LYS A 337 -0.20 -16.52 6.12
C LYS A 337 1.14 -15.89 6.46
N VAL A 338 2.13 -16.69 6.79
CA VAL A 338 3.52 -16.25 7.05
C VAL A 338 4.44 -17.05 6.15
N THR A 339 5.25 -16.35 5.38
CA THR A 339 6.31 -16.93 4.55
C THR A 339 7.66 -16.56 5.15
N ALA A 340 8.43 -17.58 5.55
CA ALA A 340 9.80 -17.38 6.00
C ALA A 340 10.73 -17.33 4.77
N THR A 341 11.37 -16.17 4.55
CA THR A 341 12.42 -15.97 3.53
C THR A 341 13.74 -15.66 4.22
N MET A 342 14.85 -16.21 3.70
CA MET A 342 16.21 -15.94 4.15
C MET A 342 16.98 -15.23 3.04
#